data_8fb6266f128c2348691510bfbc2cb4ff
#
_entry.id   8fb6266f128c2348691510bfbc2cb4ff
#
_cell.length_a   1.000
_cell.length_b   1.000
_cell.length_c   1.000
_cell.angle_alpha   90.00
_cell.angle_beta   90.00
_cell.angle_gamma   90.00
#
_symmetry.space_group_name_H-M   'P 1'
#
loop_
_entity.id
_entity.type
_entity.pdbx_description
1 polymer ?
#
loop_
_entity_poly.entity_id
_entity_poly.type
_entity_poly.pdbx_seq_one_letter_code
_entity_poly.pdbx_strand_id
1 'polypeptide(L)'
;MDVTSYDPKKVNVAVDGAIITGYASDSMITATKNEDAVTTEVGCKGDVVYSENANESGTITITLQGTSSSLPRLRSLASSRKQISVTVSDANDCDDISITAQKCRVVKMPDVSRGKTSGNVTISIFVPNLQVR
;
A
#
# COMPACT_ATOMS: atom_id res chain seq x y z
N MET A 1 -9.73 25.02 -20.60
CA MET A 1 -8.79 24.74 -19.49
C MET A 1 -9.54 24.04 -18.38
N ASP A 2 -9.04 22.87 -17.99
CA ASP A 2 -9.64 22.12 -16.92
C ASP A 2 -9.03 22.53 -15.58
N VAL A 3 -9.86 22.68 -14.58
CA VAL A 3 -9.43 22.95 -13.21
C VAL A 3 -9.92 21.82 -12.32
N THR A 4 -9.00 21.13 -11.68
CA THR A 4 -9.32 20.03 -10.80
C THR A 4 -8.76 20.28 -9.40
N SER A 5 -9.36 19.65 -8.41
CA SER A 5 -8.93 19.75 -7.02
C SER A 5 -8.66 18.37 -6.47
N TYR A 6 -7.60 18.27 -5.69
CA TYR A 6 -7.23 17.06 -4.97
C TYR A 6 -7.24 17.35 -3.47
N ASP A 7 -7.93 16.50 -2.71
CA ASP A 7 -8.01 16.62 -1.26
C ASP A 7 -7.54 15.32 -0.60
N PRO A 8 -6.40 15.34 0.10
CA PRO A 8 -5.90 14.15 0.77
C PRO A 8 -6.82 13.65 1.90
N LYS A 9 -7.72 14.48 2.39
CA LYS A 9 -8.71 14.07 3.40
C LYS A 9 -9.73 13.07 2.85
N LYS A 10 -9.86 12.96 1.54
CA LYS A 10 -10.75 12.01 0.88
C LYS A 10 -10.09 10.65 0.64
N VAL A 11 -8.80 10.53 0.94
CA VAL A 11 -8.06 9.27 0.86
C VAL A 11 -8.06 8.63 2.25
N ASN A 12 -8.56 7.41 2.35
CA ASN A 12 -8.68 6.70 3.63
C ASN A 12 -8.10 5.29 3.52
N VAL A 13 -7.45 4.88 4.59
CA VAL A 13 -6.89 3.53 4.71
C VAL A 13 -7.43 2.92 6.00
N ALA A 14 -7.97 1.72 5.89
CA ALA A 14 -8.41 0.95 7.04
C ALA A 14 -7.63 -0.37 7.08
N VAL A 15 -7.02 -0.67 8.20
CA VAL A 15 -6.27 -1.91 8.42
C VAL A 15 -6.96 -2.68 9.54
N ASP A 16 -7.40 -3.89 9.24
CA ASP A 16 -8.11 -4.77 10.18
C ASP A 16 -9.30 -4.05 10.85
N GLY A 17 -10.02 -3.26 10.05
CA GLY A 17 -11.19 -2.53 10.50
C GLY A 17 -10.94 -1.21 11.22
N ALA A 18 -9.68 -0.84 11.42
CA ALA A 18 -9.32 0.41 12.08
C ALA A 18 -8.79 1.42 11.06
N ILE A 19 -9.31 2.64 11.10
CA ILE A 19 -8.86 3.72 10.22
C ILE A 19 -7.50 4.21 10.69
N ILE A 20 -6.57 4.32 9.75
CA ILE A 20 -5.22 4.80 10.01
C ILE A 20 -5.21 6.34 9.96
N THR A 21 -4.50 6.94 10.89
CA THR A 21 -4.34 8.40 11.00
C THR A 21 -2.88 8.76 11.25
N GLY A 22 -2.56 10.04 11.10
CA GLY A 22 -1.21 10.55 11.38
C GLY A 22 -0.21 10.28 10.26
N TYR A 23 -0.64 10.45 9.03
CA TYR A 23 0.22 10.24 7.85
C TYR A 23 1.37 11.25 7.80
N ALA A 24 2.48 10.83 7.18
CA ALA A 24 3.61 11.71 6.93
C ALA A 24 3.24 12.82 5.95
N SER A 25 4.03 13.90 5.95
CA SER A 25 3.72 15.08 5.12
C SER A 25 3.89 14.82 3.63
N ASP A 26 4.84 13.97 3.24
CA ASP A 26 5.20 13.77 1.84
C ASP A 26 4.58 12.53 1.21
N SER A 27 4.10 11.60 2.01
CA SER A 27 3.59 10.33 1.51
C SER A 27 2.56 9.76 2.49
N MET A 28 1.48 9.21 1.95
CA MET A 28 0.47 8.51 2.74
C MET A 28 0.56 7.01 2.52
N ILE A 29 0.27 6.59 1.30
CA ILE A 29 0.16 5.19 0.97
C ILE A 29 0.63 4.96 -0.46
N THR A 30 1.29 3.83 -0.67
CA THR A 30 1.70 3.37 -1.98
C THR A 30 1.32 1.90 -2.11
N ALA A 31 0.65 1.54 -3.20
CA ALA A 31 0.33 0.16 -3.51
C ALA A 31 1.02 -0.22 -4.81
N THR A 32 1.80 -1.28 -4.78
CA THR A 32 2.65 -1.69 -5.90
C THR A 32 2.54 -3.18 -6.13
N LYS A 33 2.35 -3.60 -7.38
CA LYS A 33 2.49 -5.02 -7.75
C LYS A 33 3.95 -5.43 -7.62
N ASN A 34 4.19 -6.64 -7.12
CA ASN A 34 5.55 -7.15 -6.93
C ASN A 34 6.22 -7.56 -8.24
N GLU A 35 5.42 -8.01 -9.21
CA GLU A 35 5.93 -8.45 -10.51
C GLU A 35 5.02 -7.99 -11.62
N ASP A 36 5.55 -7.97 -12.84
CA ASP A 36 4.78 -7.63 -14.03
C ASP A 36 3.73 -8.73 -14.31
N ALA A 37 2.58 -8.31 -14.78
CA ALA A 37 1.49 -9.24 -15.11
C ALA A 37 1.80 -10.08 -16.35
N VAL A 38 2.56 -9.53 -17.28
CA VAL A 38 2.91 -10.18 -18.55
C VAL A 38 4.38 -9.94 -18.83
N THR A 39 5.09 -11.00 -19.21
CA THR A 39 6.44 -10.87 -19.75
C THR A 39 6.42 -11.04 -21.25
N THR A 40 7.29 -10.33 -21.93
CA THR A 40 7.36 -10.33 -23.39
C THR A 40 8.70 -10.86 -23.86
N GLU A 41 8.67 -11.63 -24.94
CA GLU A 41 9.88 -12.11 -25.60
C GLU A 41 9.75 -11.86 -27.09
N VAL A 42 10.77 -11.25 -27.68
CA VAL A 42 10.82 -10.99 -29.11
C VAL A 42 11.93 -11.83 -29.71
N GLY A 43 11.56 -12.74 -30.62
CA GLY A 43 12.51 -13.58 -31.33
C GLY A 43 13.35 -12.79 -32.34
N CYS A 44 14.43 -13.39 -32.82
CA CYS A 44 15.36 -12.69 -33.72
C CYS A 44 14.75 -12.35 -35.08
N LYS A 45 13.62 -12.95 -35.45
CA LYS A 45 12.87 -12.60 -36.68
C LYS A 45 11.61 -11.78 -36.41
N GLY A 46 11.45 -11.28 -35.17
CA GLY A 46 10.35 -10.39 -34.80
C GLY A 46 9.12 -11.08 -34.22
N ASP A 47 9.14 -12.39 -34.05
CA ASP A 47 8.03 -13.11 -33.44
C ASP A 47 7.93 -12.74 -31.94
N VAL A 48 6.72 -12.49 -31.47
CA VAL A 48 6.48 -12.02 -30.09
C VAL A 48 5.71 -13.09 -29.32
N VAL A 49 6.20 -13.39 -28.11
CA VAL A 49 5.52 -14.28 -27.17
C VAL A 49 5.18 -13.49 -25.91
N TYR A 50 3.93 -13.57 -25.47
CA TYR A 50 3.49 -13.05 -24.19
C TYR A 50 3.34 -14.21 -23.21
N SER A 51 3.97 -14.10 -22.06
CA SER A 51 3.80 -15.07 -20.97
C SER A 51 3.08 -14.44 -19.82
N GLU A 52 1.94 -15.02 -19.45
CA GLU A 52 1.15 -14.53 -18.33
C GLU A 52 1.81 -14.91 -16.99
N ASN A 53 1.76 -14.01 -16.05
CA ASN A 53 2.32 -14.23 -14.72
C ASN A 53 1.19 -14.58 -13.75
N ALA A 54 1.30 -15.74 -13.13
CA ALA A 54 0.32 -16.20 -12.13
C ALA A 54 0.48 -15.49 -10.78
N ASN A 55 1.60 -14.81 -10.55
CA ASN A 55 1.84 -14.09 -9.31
C ASN A 55 1.15 -12.72 -9.36
N GLU A 56 0.08 -12.58 -8.59
CA GLU A 56 -0.69 -11.33 -8.50
C GLU A 56 -0.45 -10.60 -7.18
N SER A 57 0.59 -10.96 -6.45
CA SER A 57 0.89 -10.34 -5.17
C SER A 57 1.37 -8.90 -5.33
N GLY A 58 1.18 -8.14 -4.29
CA GLY A 58 1.61 -6.76 -4.22
C GLY A 58 2.02 -6.38 -2.82
N THR A 59 2.47 -5.15 -2.69
CA THR A 59 2.87 -4.57 -1.41
C THR A 59 2.17 -3.24 -1.22
N ILE A 60 1.57 -3.05 -0.05
CA ILE A 60 1.02 -1.76 0.37
C ILE A 60 1.96 -1.18 1.40
N THR A 61 2.46 0.01 1.13
CA THR A 61 3.39 0.73 2.01
C THR A 61 2.67 1.95 2.56
N ILE A 62 2.65 2.08 3.88
CA ILE A 62 2.02 3.20 4.58
C ILE A 62 3.10 3.94 5.34
N THR A 63 3.18 5.25 5.15
CA THR A 63 4.15 6.11 5.85
C THR A 63 3.40 7.01 6.82
N LEU A 64 3.75 6.91 8.09
CA LEU A 64 3.11 7.64 9.18
C LEU A 64 4.12 8.50 9.90
N GLN A 65 3.62 9.57 10.55
CA GLN A 65 4.43 10.34 11.47
C GLN A 65 4.83 9.48 12.67
N GLY A 66 6.02 9.69 13.20
CA GLY A 66 6.52 8.92 14.36
C GLY A 66 5.67 9.07 15.62
N THR A 67 4.78 10.06 15.65
CA THR A 67 3.85 10.31 16.74
C THR A 67 2.44 9.79 16.48
N SER A 68 2.22 9.08 15.37
CA SER A 68 0.88 8.58 15.01
C SER A 68 0.32 7.64 16.06
N SER A 69 -0.94 7.84 16.42
CA SER A 69 -1.66 6.97 17.36
C SER A 69 -1.97 5.59 16.78
N SER A 70 -1.85 5.41 15.47
CA SER A 70 -2.08 4.12 14.81
C SER A 70 -0.88 3.17 14.91
N LEU A 71 0.31 3.67 15.23
CA LEU A 71 1.53 2.87 15.27
C LEU A 71 1.49 1.71 16.27
N PRO A 72 1.01 1.88 17.52
CA PRO A 72 0.97 0.76 18.47
C PRO A 72 0.14 -0.41 17.96
N ARG A 73 -1.00 -0.13 17.32
CA ARG A 73 -1.84 -1.17 16.75
C ARG A 73 -1.15 -1.91 15.60
N LEU A 74 -0.48 -1.17 14.72
CA LEU A 74 0.24 -1.77 13.59
C LEU A 74 1.42 -2.62 14.06
N ARG A 75 2.13 -2.18 15.10
CA ARG A 75 3.19 -2.98 15.72
C ARG A 75 2.64 -4.26 16.34
N SER A 76 1.49 -4.18 16.98
CA SER A 76 0.81 -5.34 17.54
C SER A 76 0.43 -6.35 16.46
N LEU A 77 -0.07 -5.89 15.32
CA LEU A 77 -0.39 -6.75 14.19
C LEU A 77 0.86 -7.40 13.61
N ALA A 78 1.97 -6.67 13.54
CA ALA A 78 3.24 -7.23 13.07
C ALA A 78 3.77 -8.31 14.02
N SER A 79 3.68 -8.09 15.35
CA SER A 79 4.10 -9.07 16.35
C SER A 79 3.26 -10.32 16.35
N SER A 80 1.95 -10.20 16.20
CA SER A 80 1.03 -11.33 16.26
C SER A 80 1.07 -12.18 15.00
N ARG A 81 1.62 -11.67 13.90
CA ARG A 81 1.67 -12.34 12.58
C ARG A 81 0.30 -12.72 12.08
N LYS A 82 -0.71 -11.95 12.45
CA LYS A 82 -2.10 -12.19 12.11
C LYS A 82 -2.38 -11.85 10.65
N GLN A 83 -3.24 -12.61 10.00
CA GLN A 83 -3.80 -12.23 8.70
C GLN A 83 -4.82 -11.13 8.90
N ILE A 84 -4.73 -10.09 8.10
CA ILE A 84 -5.57 -8.90 8.24
C ILE A 84 -6.16 -8.50 6.89
N SER A 85 -7.20 -7.70 6.93
CA SER A 85 -7.75 -7.06 5.74
C SER A 85 -7.29 -5.61 5.67
N VAL A 86 -7.07 -5.13 4.45
CA VAL A 86 -6.67 -3.73 4.21
C VAL A 86 -7.60 -3.17 3.15
N THR A 87 -8.15 -2.00 3.43
CA THR A 87 -9.01 -1.29 2.50
C THR A 87 -8.43 0.11 2.29
N VAL A 88 -8.26 0.47 1.02
CA VAL A 88 -7.82 1.80 0.61
C VAL A 88 -8.89 2.39 -0.29
N SER A 89 -9.32 3.60 0.00
CA SER A 89 -10.30 4.28 -0.84
C SER A 89 -9.85 5.71 -1.09
N ASP A 90 -10.04 6.15 -2.32
CA ASP A 90 -9.82 7.53 -2.74
C ASP A 90 -11.12 8.04 -3.36
N ALA A 91 -11.75 8.99 -2.70
CA ALA A 91 -13.01 9.57 -3.13
C ALA A 91 -12.83 10.88 -3.93
N ASN A 92 -11.61 11.18 -4.37
CA ASN A 92 -11.37 12.32 -5.26
C ASN A 92 -11.94 12.05 -6.65
N ASP A 93 -12.47 13.07 -7.28
CA ASP A 93 -13.16 12.94 -8.57
C ASP A 93 -12.22 12.61 -9.72
N CYS A 94 -10.94 12.88 -9.58
CA CYS A 94 -9.98 12.73 -10.68
C CYS A 94 -9.51 11.27 -10.90
N ASP A 95 -9.49 10.46 -9.87
CA ASP A 95 -9.10 9.05 -9.99
C ASP A 95 -9.67 8.29 -8.80
N ASP A 96 -10.91 7.88 -8.93
CA ASP A 96 -11.65 7.19 -7.88
C ASP A 96 -11.23 5.72 -7.86
N ILE A 97 -10.23 5.40 -7.05
CA ILE A 97 -9.73 4.05 -6.90
C ILE A 97 -10.13 3.45 -5.57
N SER A 98 -10.24 2.12 -5.55
CA SER A 98 -10.57 1.38 -4.36
C SER A 98 -9.76 0.08 -4.36
N ILE A 99 -9.15 -0.23 -3.23
CA ILE A 99 -8.40 -1.47 -3.02
C ILE A 99 -9.01 -2.16 -1.80
N THR A 100 -9.46 -3.39 -1.99
CA THR A 100 -9.88 -4.23 -0.88
C THR A 100 -9.07 -5.50 -0.93
N ALA A 101 -8.23 -5.72 0.09
CA ALA A 101 -7.33 -6.84 0.15
C ALA A 101 -7.59 -7.65 1.40
N GLN A 102 -7.56 -8.97 1.26
CA GLN A 102 -7.78 -9.90 2.36
C GLN A 102 -6.60 -10.85 2.52
N LYS A 103 -6.46 -11.42 3.70
CA LYS A 103 -5.37 -12.34 4.04
C LYS A 103 -4.00 -11.69 3.90
N CYS A 104 -3.93 -10.38 4.15
CA CYS A 104 -2.67 -9.63 4.14
C CYS A 104 -1.92 -9.83 5.45
N ARG A 105 -0.62 -9.59 5.43
CA ARG A 105 0.21 -9.66 6.64
C ARG A 105 1.23 -8.54 6.64
N VAL A 106 1.51 -8.03 7.82
CA VAL A 106 2.67 -7.15 8.02
C VAL A 106 3.89 -8.06 8.06
N VAL A 107 4.75 -7.98 7.06
CA VAL A 107 5.85 -8.94 6.88
C VAL A 107 7.06 -8.63 7.75
N LYS A 108 7.20 -7.39 8.20
CA LYS A 108 8.34 -6.96 9.00
C LYS A 108 7.90 -5.92 10.01
N MET A 109 8.39 -6.05 11.25
CA MET A 109 8.19 -5.02 12.27
C MET A 109 8.76 -3.70 11.75
N PRO A 110 8.01 -2.59 11.81
CA PRO A 110 8.52 -1.29 11.38
C PRO A 110 9.80 -0.91 12.15
N ASP A 111 10.74 -0.28 11.46
CA ASP A 111 11.98 0.16 12.07
C ASP A 111 11.70 1.20 13.16
N VAL A 112 12.46 1.12 14.23
CA VAL A 112 12.39 2.09 15.33
C VAL A 112 13.59 3.00 15.23
N SER A 113 13.34 4.30 15.02
CA SER A 113 14.38 5.30 14.95
C SER A 113 13.95 6.52 15.76
N ARG A 114 14.86 7.05 16.53
CA ARG A 114 14.64 8.27 17.33
C ARG A 114 15.80 9.21 17.11
N GLY A 115 15.50 10.47 16.90
CA GLY A 115 16.50 11.49 16.68
C GLY A 115 16.07 12.81 17.32
N LYS A 116 16.69 13.88 16.89
CA LYS A 116 16.41 15.23 17.38
C LYS A 116 14.95 15.66 17.09
N THR A 117 14.42 15.21 15.95
CA THR A 117 13.03 15.49 15.57
C THR A 117 12.28 14.19 15.43
N SER A 118 10.94 14.25 15.45
CA SER A 118 10.14 13.07 15.16
C SER A 118 10.36 12.67 13.70
N GLY A 119 10.66 11.39 13.48
CA GLY A 119 10.83 10.86 12.14
C GLY A 119 9.53 10.26 11.61
N ASN A 120 9.61 9.70 10.41
CA ASN A 120 8.51 8.95 9.81
C ASN A 120 8.74 7.46 10.02
N VAL A 121 7.64 6.71 10.07
CA VAL A 121 7.67 5.25 10.19
C VAL A 121 6.97 4.67 8.96
N THR A 122 7.63 3.73 8.30
CA THR A 122 7.09 3.07 7.11
C THR A 122 6.73 1.64 7.46
N ILE A 123 5.50 1.24 7.09
CA ILE A 123 4.98 -0.09 7.32
C ILE A 123 4.69 -0.72 5.98
N SER A 124 5.21 -1.94 5.76
CA SER A 124 4.98 -2.69 4.52
C SER A 124 4.07 -3.88 4.80
N ILE A 125 3.03 -4.00 4.01
CA ILE A 125 2.03 -5.06 4.12
C ILE A 125 2.05 -5.87 2.83
N PHE A 126 2.26 -7.18 2.95
CA PHE A 126 2.19 -8.09 1.81
C PHE A 126 0.74 -8.41 1.49
N VAL A 127 0.36 -8.28 0.23
CA VAL A 127 -0.98 -8.54 -0.27
C VAL A 127 -0.90 -9.72 -1.24
N PRO A 128 -1.52 -10.87 -0.94
CA PRO A 128 -1.45 -12.03 -1.83
C PRO A 128 -2.06 -11.80 -3.20
N ASN A 129 -3.10 -10.99 -3.28
CA ASN A 129 -3.76 -10.66 -4.54
C ASN A 129 -4.15 -9.18 -4.51
N LEU A 130 -3.33 -8.35 -5.12
CA LEU A 130 -3.54 -6.90 -5.16
C LEU A 130 -4.36 -6.54 -6.40
N GLN A 131 -5.58 -6.10 -6.17
CA GLN A 131 -6.49 -5.62 -7.21
C GLN A 131 -6.83 -4.15 -6.95
N VAL A 132 -6.57 -3.31 -7.94
CA VAL A 132 -6.92 -1.89 -7.90
C VAL A 132 -8.14 -1.69 -8.79
N ARG A 133 -9.18 -1.11 -8.21
CA ARG A 133 -10.45 -0.90 -8.93
C ARG A 133 -10.95 0.52 -8.84
#